data_ab969eda80e8536665126baddab7073d
#
_entry.id   ab969eda80e8536665126baddab7073d
#
_cell.length_a   1.000
_cell.length_b   1.000
_cell.length_c   1.000
_cell.angle_alpha   90.00
_cell.angle_beta   90.00
_cell.angle_gamma   90.00
#
_symmetry.space_group_name_H-M   'P 1'
#
loop_
_entity.id
_entity.type
_entity.pdbx_description
1 polymer ?
#
loop_
_entity_poly.entity_id
_entity_poly.type
_entity_poly.pdbx_seq_one_letter_code
_entity_poly.pdbx_strand_id
1 'polypeptide(L)'
;MFKILDRYIIRKFLGTFFYSLVLLISIVIVFDIQEKFDDFIEKKAPLNAIVFDYYVNFAPYYANMFMFLFIFISVIFFTSKLAGNSEIIAMLSAGISFKRILVPYFESAAVLAILSFVLSAYVLPPATDIRLQFENTYINKAYVNTSRNIHRQVNDSTRLYMQNYIASSNIGNRFSWEVYDGKILKEKLMSDNIRWDSTLGKWHISNYYIRYITQNGDSVVTGKGMDTTLAIIPKDFNSRIEQIETLSSEELHEYIEEQERRGNENIAAFKVESYKRIAFPFACFILTLIGVSLSSKKVRGGIGVNLGVGLALSFSYILFMQVFTQFAIGSTMPPLLAVWIPNIMYAIIGIVLYFKAPK
;
A
#
# COMPACT_ATOMS: atom_id res chain seq x y z
N MET A 1 0.19 -6.99 36.95
CA MET A 1 1.35 -7.88 37.13
C MET A 1 1.14 -9.13 36.27
N PHE A 2 1.98 -9.37 35.30
CA PHE A 2 1.87 -10.53 34.41
C PHE A 2 2.10 -11.81 35.20
N LYS A 3 1.13 -12.76 35.12
CA LYS A 3 1.27 -14.09 35.70
C LYS A 3 2.24 -14.93 34.87
N ILE A 4 2.78 -16.01 35.42
CA ILE A 4 3.72 -16.92 34.73
C ILE A 4 3.12 -17.39 33.39
N LEU A 5 1.82 -17.70 33.37
CA LEU A 5 1.08 -18.14 32.20
C LEU A 5 1.04 -17.07 31.10
N ASP A 6 0.82 -15.79 31.47
CA ASP A 6 0.77 -14.69 30.50
C ASP A 6 2.11 -14.54 29.78
N ARG A 7 3.21 -14.53 30.56
CA ARG A 7 4.57 -14.45 30.02
C ARG A 7 4.89 -15.64 29.11
N TYR A 8 4.43 -16.83 29.46
CA TYR A 8 4.60 -18.03 28.64
C TYR A 8 3.92 -17.88 27.28
N ILE A 9 2.63 -17.50 27.27
CA ILE A 9 1.86 -17.32 26.02
C ILE A 9 2.45 -16.20 25.17
N ILE A 10 2.74 -15.02 25.74
CA ILE A 10 3.31 -13.87 25.01
C ILE A 10 4.64 -14.26 24.37
N ARG A 11 5.56 -14.84 25.15
CA ARG A 11 6.89 -15.23 24.64
C ARG A 11 6.80 -16.26 23.52
N LYS A 12 5.89 -17.21 23.62
CA LYS A 12 5.70 -18.25 22.60
C LYS A 12 5.05 -17.68 21.35
N PHE A 13 4.00 -16.86 21.47
CA PHE A 13 3.33 -16.26 20.34
C PHE A 13 4.26 -15.31 19.57
N LEU A 14 4.84 -14.31 20.26
CA LEU A 14 5.76 -13.36 19.62
C LEU A 14 7.02 -14.05 19.07
N GLY A 15 7.58 -15.02 19.83
CA GLY A 15 8.74 -15.77 19.37
C GLY A 15 8.45 -16.57 18.09
N THR A 16 7.30 -17.23 18.00
CA THR A 16 6.89 -17.94 16.78
C THR A 16 6.68 -16.98 15.62
N PHE A 17 6.04 -15.83 15.88
CA PHE A 17 5.82 -14.79 14.87
C PHE A 17 7.12 -14.27 14.29
N PHE A 18 8.04 -13.77 15.12
CA PHE A 18 9.30 -13.21 14.64
C PHE A 18 10.18 -14.25 13.96
N TYR A 19 10.25 -15.47 14.50
CA TYR A 19 10.98 -16.56 13.88
C TYR A 19 10.46 -16.87 12.46
N SER A 20 9.14 -17.03 12.32
CA SER A 20 8.52 -17.33 11.02
C SER A 20 8.67 -16.18 10.03
N LEU A 21 8.56 -14.93 10.51
CA LEU A 21 8.71 -13.74 9.67
C LEU A 21 10.14 -13.59 9.15
N VAL A 22 11.16 -13.75 10.01
CA VAL A 22 12.58 -13.70 9.62
C VAL A 22 12.91 -14.81 8.62
N LEU A 23 12.40 -16.02 8.85
CA LEU A 23 12.59 -17.13 7.91
C LEU A 23 12.01 -16.80 6.53
N LEU A 24 10.79 -16.26 6.47
CA LEU A 24 10.20 -15.86 5.18
C LEU A 24 11.01 -14.76 4.50
N ILE A 25 11.33 -13.69 5.23
CA ILE A 25 12.10 -12.58 4.66
C ILE A 25 13.42 -13.07 4.09
N SER A 26 14.11 -14.00 4.79
CA SER A 26 15.34 -14.61 4.28
C SER A 26 15.12 -15.35 2.96
N ILE A 27 14.01 -16.10 2.85
CA ILE A 27 13.66 -16.81 1.61
C ILE A 27 13.35 -15.81 0.49
N VAL A 28 12.55 -14.78 0.77
CA VAL A 28 12.19 -13.74 -0.21
C VAL A 28 13.43 -13.01 -0.72
N ILE A 29 14.38 -12.67 0.17
CA ILE A 29 15.65 -12.04 -0.21
C ILE A 29 16.45 -12.95 -1.15
N VAL A 30 16.53 -14.26 -0.88
CA VAL A 30 17.26 -15.19 -1.75
C VAL A 30 16.64 -15.26 -3.15
N PHE A 31 15.31 -15.31 -3.25
CA PHE A 31 14.63 -15.28 -4.54
C PHE A 31 14.80 -13.94 -5.26
N ASP A 32 14.72 -12.83 -4.56
CA ASP A 32 14.93 -11.50 -5.14
C ASP A 32 16.36 -11.29 -5.63
N ILE A 33 17.37 -11.81 -4.91
CA ILE A 33 18.77 -11.82 -5.37
C ILE A 33 18.87 -12.59 -6.70
N GLN A 34 18.25 -13.77 -6.78
CA GLN A 34 18.31 -14.58 -7.98
C GLN A 34 17.64 -13.88 -9.17
N GLU A 35 16.51 -13.21 -8.95
CA GLU A 35 15.79 -12.49 -10.00
C GLU A 35 16.55 -11.26 -10.51
N LYS A 36 17.27 -10.54 -9.63
CA LYS A 36 17.92 -9.26 -9.95
C LYS A 36 19.43 -9.35 -10.12
N PHE A 37 19.97 -10.56 -10.10
CA PHE A 37 21.42 -10.80 -10.15
C PHE A 37 22.07 -10.20 -11.40
N ASP A 38 21.43 -10.39 -12.56
CA ASP A 38 21.93 -9.88 -13.83
C ASP A 38 21.92 -8.34 -13.87
N ASP A 39 20.87 -7.70 -13.33
CA ASP A 39 20.79 -6.24 -13.22
C ASP A 39 21.91 -5.67 -12.35
N PHE A 40 22.20 -6.31 -11.20
CA PHE A 40 23.27 -5.88 -10.30
C PHE A 40 24.65 -5.94 -10.94
N ILE A 41 24.92 -6.98 -11.75
CA ILE A 41 26.20 -7.13 -12.46
C ILE A 41 26.29 -6.15 -13.63
N GLU A 42 25.25 -6.04 -14.46
CA GLU A 42 25.22 -5.18 -15.63
C GLU A 42 25.43 -3.72 -15.25
N LYS A 43 24.74 -3.27 -14.21
CA LYS A 43 24.82 -1.90 -13.70
C LYS A 43 25.97 -1.65 -12.73
N LYS A 44 26.77 -2.69 -12.42
CA LYS A 44 27.91 -2.63 -11.47
C LYS A 44 27.50 -2.05 -10.12
N ALA A 45 26.35 -2.50 -9.58
CA ALA A 45 25.86 -2.05 -8.28
C ALA A 45 26.86 -2.42 -7.18
N PRO A 46 27.31 -1.47 -6.31
CA PRO A 46 28.25 -1.77 -5.25
C PRO A 46 27.56 -2.62 -4.16
N LEU A 47 28.27 -3.63 -3.64
CA LEU A 47 27.74 -4.55 -2.61
C LEU A 47 27.19 -3.81 -1.39
N ASN A 48 27.84 -2.71 -0.99
CA ASN A 48 27.36 -1.89 0.13
C ASN A 48 25.95 -1.31 -0.15
N ALA A 49 25.72 -0.77 -1.33
CA ALA A 49 24.42 -0.24 -1.72
C ALA A 49 23.37 -1.37 -1.84
N ILE A 50 23.74 -2.56 -2.37
CA ILE A 50 22.84 -3.72 -2.42
C ILE A 50 22.38 -4.11 -1.02
N VAL A 51 23.28 -4.16 -0.03
CA VAL A 51 22.94 -4.59 1.33
C VAL A 51 22.19 -3.49 2.08
N PHE A 52 22.71 -2.26 2.14
CA PHE A 52 22.20 -1.21 3.03
C PHE A 52 21.11 -0.33 2.39
N ASP A 53 21.23 -0.01 1.11
CA ASP A 53 20.23 0.85 0.46
C ASP A 53 19.06 0.01 -0.08
N TYR A 54 19.33 -1.24 -0.50
CA TYR A 54 18.28 -2.10 -1.04
C TYR A 54 17.72 -3.07 -0.01
N TYR A 55 18.48 -4.10 0.47
CA TYR A 55 17.90 -5.16 1.31
C TYR A 55 17.53 -4.74 2.73
N VAL A 56 18.23 -3.83 3.37
CA VAL A 56 17.83 -3.28 4.68
C VAL A 56 16.51 -2.54 4.58
N ASN A 57 16.23 -1.87 3.46
CA ASN A 57 14.99 -1.13 3.23
C ASN A 57 13.87 -2.00 2.60
N PHE A 58 14.23 -3.11 1.97
CA PHE A 58 13.33 -4.12 1.44
C PHE A 58 12.67 -4.96 2.55
N ALA A 59 13.42 -5.34 3.58
CA ALA A 59 12.94 -6.20 4.64
C ALA A 59 11.73 -5.64 5.42
N PRO A 60 11.68 -4.36 5.84
CA PRO A 60 10.51 -3.78 6.50
C PRO A 60 9.25 -3.79 5.64
N TYR A 61 9.37 -3.57 4.34
CA TYR A 61 8.24 -3.61 3.40
C TYR A 61 7.58 -5.00 3.39
N TYR A 62 8.37 -6.05 3.19
CA TYR A 62 7.85 -7.42 3.18
C TYR A 62 7.41 -7.90 4.56
N ALA A 63 8.07 -7.42 5.63
CA ALA A 63 7.63 -7.67 7.00
C ALA A 63 6.21 -7.15 7.24
N ASN A 64 5.91 -5.93 6.80
CA ASN A 64 4.59 -5.34 6.93
C ASN A 64 3.56 -6.03 6.02
N MET A 65 3.92 -6.32 4.78
CA MET A 65 3.06 -6.98 3.79
C MET A 65 2.57 -8.36 4.27
N PHE A 66 3.48 -9.16 4.85
CA PHE A 66 3.18 -10.52 5.31
C PHE A 66 2.77 -10.60 6.79
N MET A 67 2.73 -9.48 7.51
CA MET A 67 2.45 -9.45 8.95
C MET A 67 1.17 -10.20 9.31
N PHE A 68 0.08 -9.96 8.60
CA PHE A 68 -1.22 -10.59 8.88
C PHE A 68 -1.20 -12.10 8.72
N LEU A 69 -0.55 -12.58 7.67
CA LEU A 69 -0.38 -14.00 7.41
C LEU A 69 0.38 -14.67 8.58
N PHE A 70 1.47 -14.05 9.02
CA PHE A 70 2.29 -14.63 10.09
C PHE A 70 1.71 -14.50 11.48
N ILE A 71 0.95 -13.44 11.76
CA ILE A 71 0.13 -13.36 12.98
C ILE A 71 -0.80 -14.58 13.05
N PHE A 72 -1.52 -14.84 11.97
CA PHE A 72 -2.49 -15.91 11.90
C PHE A 72 -1.84 -17.31 12.04
N ILE A 73 -0.79 -17.56 11.24
CA ILE A 73 -0.03 -18.82 11.31
C ILE A 73 0.52 -19.04 12.71
N SER A 74 1.14 -18.02 13.31
CA SER A 74 1.77 -18.13 14.63
C SER A 74 0.75 -18.41 15.72
N VAL A 75 -0.38 -17.71 15.70
CA VAL A 75 -1.47 -17.93 16.67
C VAL A 75 -2.02 -19.35 16.53
N ILE A 76 -2.33 -19.78 15.31
CA ILE A 76 -2.91 -21.09 15.08
C ILE A 76 -1.93 -22.21 15.44
N PHE A 77 -0.69 -22.09 14.97
CA PHE A 77 0.34 -23.10 15.23
C PHE A 77 0.57 -23.27 16.73
N PHE A 78 0.80 -22.18 17.45
CA PHE A 78 1.05 -22.22 18.88
C PHE A 78 -0.17 -22.70 19.65
N THR A 79 -1.36 -22.16 19.39
CA THR A 79 -2.60 -22.51 20.08
C THR A 79 -3.02 -23.97 19.79
N SER A 80 -2.89 -24.44 18.56
CA SER A 80 -3.14 -25.85 18.22
C SER A 80 -2.18 -26.79 18.95
N LYS A 81 -0.91 -26.39 19.13
CA LYS A 81 0.06 -27.17 19.92
C LYS A 81 -0.37 -27.25 21.39
N LEU A 82 -0.79 -26.14 22.00
CA LEU A 82 -1.34 -26.13 23.35
C LEU A 82 -2.60 -27.00 23.49
N ALA A 83 -3.50 -26.92 22.50
CA ALA A 83 -4.71 -27.74 22.49
C ALA A 83 -4.39 -29.22 22.29
N GLY A 84 -3.45 -29.55 21.41
CA GLY A 84 -2.96 -30.92 21.17
C GLY A 84 -2.36 -31.55 22.43
N ASN A 85 -1.55 -30.78 23.15
CA ASN A 85 -0.95 -31.19 24.44
C ASN A 85 -1.95 -31.20 25.63
N SER A 86 -3.21 -30.87 25.35
CA SER A 86 -4.26 -30.75 26.39
C SER A 86 -4.03 -29.62 27.44
N GLU A 87 -3.10 -28.68 27.16
CA GLU A 87 -2.77 -27.57 28.06
C GLU A 87 -3.96 -26.60 28.20
N ILE A 88 -4.70 -26.33 27.12
CA ILE A 88 -5.90 -25.46 27.13
C ILE A 88 -6.98 -26.11 28.01
N ILE A 89 -7.20 -27.41 27.84
CA ILE A 89 -8.18 -28.15 28.67
C ILE A 89 -7.76 -28.12 30.12
N ALA A 90 -6.49 -28.33 30.44
CA ALA A 90 -5.98 -28.26 31.80
C ALA A 90 -6.19 -26.87 32.42
N MET A 91 -5.96 -25.80 31.67
CA MET A 91 -6.23 -24.42 32.13
C MET A 91 -7.71 -24.18 32.43
N LEU A 92 -8.60 -24.63 31.53
CA LEU A 92 -10.06 -24.51 31.73
C LEU A 92 -10.54 -25.33 32.92
N SER A 93 -10.05 -26.57 33.10
CA SER A 93 -10.37 -27.43 34.23
C SER A 93 -9.85 -26.90 35.57
N ALA A 94 -8.75 -26.11 35.52
CA ALA A 94 -8.26 -25.39 36.71
C ALA A 94 -9.07 -24.11 37.05
N GLY A 95 -10.20 -23.87 36.33
CA GLY A 95 -11.07 -22.71 36.57
C GLY A 95 -10.64 -21.42 35.90
N ILE A 96 -9.64 -21.47 34.98
CA ILE A 96 -9.24 -20.30 34.19
C ILE A 96 -10.23 -20.16 33.05
N SER A 97 -11.00 -19.07 33.02
CA SER A 97 -11.96 -18.82 31.95
C SER A 97 -11.26 -18.58 30.58
N PHE A 98 -11.93 -18.93 29.49
CA PHE A 98 -11.41 -18.69 28.14
C PHE A 98 -11.11 -17.21 27.88
N LYS A 99 -11.94 -16.29 28.44
CA LYS A 99 -11.66 -14.83 28.38
C LYS A 99 -10.30 -14.49 29.00
N ARG A 100 -9.94 -15.13 30.10
CA ARG A 100 -8.66 -14.89 30.78
C ARG A 100 -7.48 -15.44 29.97
N ILE A 101 -7.67 -16.55 29.25
CA ILE A 101 -6.66 -17.11 28.36
C ILE A 101 -6.43 -16.17 27.16
N LEU A 102 -7.46 -15.47 26.68
CA LEU A 102 -7.33 -14.51 25.57
C LEU A 102 -6.50 -13.28 25.90
N VAL A 103 -6.43 -12.86 27.18
CA VAL A 103 -5.73 -11.62 27.57
C VAL A 103 -4.29 -11.57 27.05
N PRO A 104 -3.39 -12.55 27.31
CA PRO A 104 -2.02 -12.49 26.81
C PRO A 104 -1.92 -12.55 25.28
N TYR A 105 -2.89 -13.12 24.58
CA TYR A 105 -2.94 -13.05 23.11
C TYR A 105 -3.27 -11.64 22.63
N PHE A 106 -4.21 -10.96 23.28
CA PHE A 106 -4.54 -9.57 22.94
C PHE A 106 -3.41 -8.60 23.31
N GLU A 107 -2.69 -8.85 24.39
CA GLU A 107 -1.48 -8.10 24.75
C GLU A 107 -0.39 -8.26 23.67
N SER A 108 -0.19 -9.47 23.18
CA SER A 108 0.74 -9.74 22.07
C SER A 108 0.24 -9.10 20.77
N ALA A 109 -1.07 -9.17 20.48
CA ALA A 109 -1.66 -8.51 19.33
C ALA A 109 -1.52 -6.98 19.41
N ALA A 110 -1.61 -6.39 20.60
CA ALA A 110 -1.37 -4.96 20.80
C ALA A 110 0.09 -4.58 20.47
N VAL A 111 1.07 -5.38 20.89
CA VAL A 111 2.47 -5.18 20.52
C VAL A 111 2.66 -5.21 19.00
N LEU A 112 2.04 -6.20 18.34
CA LEU A 112 2.13 -6.33 16.88
C LEU A 112 1.35 -5.21 16.14
N ALA A 113 0.23 -4.76 16.69
CA ALA A 113 -0.54 -3.63 16.16
C ALA A 113 0.27 -2.32 16.24
N ILE A 114 0.93 -2.07 17.36
CA ILE A 114 1.84 -0.92 17.52
C ILE A 114 3.00 -1.04 16.53
N LEU A 115 3.60 -2.23 16.42
CA LEU A 115 4.68 -2.48 15.45
C LEU A 115 4.22 -2.21 14.01
N SER A 116 3.03 -2.70 13.62
CA SER A 116 2.44 -2.45 12.30
C SER A 116 2.23 -0.96 12.05
N PHE A 117 1.70 -0.24 13.04
CA PHE A 117 1.51 1.20 12.93
C PHE A 117 2.84 1.96 12.76
N VAL A 118 3.83 1.65 13.60
CA VAL A 118 5.16 2.28 13.54
C VAL A 118 5.85 1.97 12.21
N LEU A 119 5.77 0.72 11.74
CA LEU A 119 6.30 0.36 10.42
C LEU A 119 5.61 1.19 9.32
N SER A 120 4.30 1.21 9.27
CA SER A 120 3.55 1.86 8.19
C SER A 120 3.67 3.39 8.21
N ALA A 121 3.71 4.01 9.41
CA ALA A 121 3.69 5.46 9.53
C ALA A 121 5.08 6.10 9.46
N TYR A 122 6.12 5.43 9.97
CA TYR A 122 7.43 6.03 10.19
C TYR A 122 8.59 5.30 9.52
N VAL A 123 8.56 3.97 9.42
CA VAL A 123 9.70 3.19 8.91
C VAL A 123 9.59 2.98 7.39
N LEU A 124 8.41 2.62 6.90
CA LEU A 124 8.21 2.34 5.48
C LEU A 124 8.40 3.55 4.57
N PRO A 125 7.95 4.77 4.90
CA PRO A 125 8.13 5.90 4.02
C PRO A 125 9.60 6.16 3.63
N PRO A 126 10.54 6.41 4.56
CA PRO A 126 11.93 6.62 4.19
C PRO A 126 12.61 5.35 3.61
N ALA A 127 12.24 4.15 4.10
CA ALA A 127 12.78 2.90 3.58
C ALA A 127 12.38 2.68 2.12
N THR A 128 11.13 2.95 1.76
CA THR A 128 10.64 2.83 0.39
C THR A 128 11.31 3.85 -0.53
N ASP A 129 11.55 5.07 -0.07
CA ASP A 129 12.22 6.11 -0.86
C ASP A 129 13.65 5.69 -1.22
N ILE A 130 14.45 5.26 -0.24
CA ILE A 130 15.82 4.78 -0.45
C ILE A 130 15.83 3.58 -1.42
N ARG A 131 14.92 2.62 -1.21
CA ARG A 131 14.78 1.45 -2.07
C ARG A 131 14.44 1.82 -3.51
N LEU A 132 13.49 2.73 -3.72
CA LEU A 132 13.09 3.19 -5.06
C LEU A 132 14.22 3.96 -5.76
N GLN A 133 15.01 4.74 -5.03
CA GLN A 133 16.19 5.42 -5.59
C GLN A 133 17.21 4.40 -6.08
N PHE A 134 17.48 3.35 -5.30
CA PHE A 134 18.34 2.25 -5.70
C PHE A 134 17.78 1.53 -6.95
N GLU A 135 16.49 1.16 -6.94
CA GLU A 135 15.83 0.49 -8.07
C GLU A 135 15.91 1.31 -9.35
N ASN A 136 15.68 2.62 -9.27
CA ASN A 136 15.78 3.52 -10.42
C ASN A 136 17.22 3.63 -10.98
N THR A 137 18.23 3.43 -10.13
CA THR A 137 19.63 3.56 -10.51
C THR A 137 20.19 2.26 -11.08
N TYR A 138 19.89 1.13 -10.43
CA TYR A 138 20.56 -0.16 -10.68
C TYR A 138 19.64 -1.26 -11.22
N ILE A 139 18.32 -1.06 -11.22
CA ILE A 139 17.37 -2.05 -11.74
C ILE A 139 16.63 -1.39 -12.92
N ASN A 140 16.65 -2.04 -14.09
CA ASN A 140 16.08 -1.51 -15.33
C ASN A 140 14.53 -1.57 -15.33
N LYS A 141 13.88 -0.92 -14.40
CA LYS A 141 12.43 -0.69 -14.47
C LYS A 141 12.14 0.70 -15.05
N ALA A 142 12.19 0.83 -16.38
CA ALA A 142 11.62 2.00 -17.01
C ALA A 142 10.12 2.07 -16.64
N TYR A 143 9.78 3.03 -15.81
CA TYR A 143 8.37 3.29 -15.51
C TYR A 143 7.66 3.74 -16.77
N VAL A 144 6.71 2.95 -17.23
CA VAL A 144 5.79 3.33 -18.29
C VAL A 144 4.52 3.82 -17.61
N ASN A 145 4.29 5.12 -17.60
CA ASN A 145 3.00 5.66 -17.18
C ASN A 145 1.94 5.18 -18.18
N THR A 146 1.03 4.32 -17.73
CA THR A 146 -0.06 3.76 -18.54
C THR A 146 -1.33 4.60 -18.47
N SER A 147 -1.34 5.71 -17.71
CA SER A 147 -2.51 6.59 -17.59
C SER A 147 -2.85 7.18 -18.97
N ARG A 148 -4.11 7.01 -19.34
CA ARG A 148 -4.67 7.56 -20.58
C ARG A 148 -5.75 8.58 -20.22
N ASN A 149 -5.94 9.58 -21.12
CA ASN A 149 -6.93 10.63 -20.93
C ASN A 149 -6.73 11.41 -19.62
N ILE A 150 -5.50 11.88 -19.42
CA ILE A 150 -5.11 12.62 -18.22
C ILE A 150 -5.80 13.99 -18.21
N HIS A 151 -6.74 14.19 -17.31
CA HIS A 151 -7.37 15.48 -17.04
C HIS A 151 -6.86 16.03 -15.72
N ARG A 152 -6.42 17.28 -15.71
CA ARG A 152 -5.98 17.96 -14.49
C ARG A 152 -6.41 19.40 -14.44
N GLN A 153 -6.83 19.82 -13.27
CA GLN A 153 -6.99 21.22 -12.95
C GLN A 153 -5.65 21.73 -12.40
N VAL A 154 -5.04 22.70 -13.12
CA VAL A 154 -3.75 23.27 -12.73
C VAL A 154 -3.93 24.36 -11.68
N ASN A 155 -4.97 25.20 -11.87
CA ASN A 155 -5.44 26.20 -10.94
C ASN A 155 -6.95 26.46 -11.15
N ASP A 156 -7.53 27.41 -10.45
CA ASP A 156 -8.98 27.68 -10.49
C ASP A 156 -9.49 28.03 -11.92
N SER A 157 -8.63 28.59 -12.74
CA SER A 157 -8.98 29.04 -14.11
C SER A 157 -8.38 28.16 -15.22
N THR A 158 -7.50 27.22 -14.91
CA THR A 158 -6.73 26.52 -15.94
C THR A 158 -6.90 25.02 -15.83
N ARG A 159 -7.21 24.38 -16.95
CA ARG A 159 -7.33 22.93 -17.10
C ARG A 159 -6.41 22.41 -18.18
N LEU A 160 -5.94 21.20 -17.96
CA LEU A 160 -5.02 20.50 -18.86
C LEU A 160 -5.63 19.16 -19.24
N TYR A 161 -5.46 18.78 -20.49
CA TYR A 161 -5.73 17.42 -20.98
C TYR A 161 -4.52 16.89 -21.72
N MET A 162 -4.19 15.62 -21.53
CA MET A 162 -3.27 14.82 -22.36
C MET A 162 -3.86 13.45 -22.61
N GLN A 163 -3.71 12.92 -23.83
CA GLN A 163 -4.13 11.55 -24.10
C GLN A 163 -3.28 10.52 -23.35
N ASN A 164 -1.96 10.73 -23.32
CA ASN A 164 -1.02 9.93 -22.54
C ASN A 164 0.28 10.72 -22.32
N TYR A 165 1.03 10.32 -21.30
CA TYR A 165 2.34 10.86 -21.00
C TYR A 165 3.38 9.74 -20.99
N ILE A 166 4.47 9.90 -21.72
CA ILE A 166 5.59 8.95 -21.82
C ILE A 166 6.72 9.45 -20.94
N ALA A 167 6.86 8.89 -19.77
CA ALA A 167 7.81 9.32 -18.75
C ALA A 167 9.29 9.21 -19.21
N SER A 168 9.64 8.16 -19.98
CA SER A 168 11.00 7.92 -20.44
C SER A 168 11.55 8.99 -21.39
N SER A 169 10.67 9.66 -22.14
CA SER A 169 11.03 10.73 -23.09
C SER A 169 10.48 12.09 -22.69
N ASN A 170 9.73 12.18 -21.58
CA ASN A 170 9.04 13.37 -21.11
C ASN A 170 8.13 14.01 -22.20
N ILE A 171 7.38 13.15 -22.91
CA ILE A 171 6.48 13.57 -24.00
C ILE A 171 5.03 13.34 -23.60
N GLY A 172 4.21 14.39 -23.69
CA GLY A 172 2.75 14.31 -23.62
C GLY A 172 2.13 14.40 -25.01
N ASN A 173 1.26 13.45 -25.37
CA ASN A 173 0.61 13.40 -26.67
C ASN A 173 -0.83 13.94 -26.58
N ARG A 174 -1.28 14.59 -27.67
CA ARG A 174 -2.60 15.25 -27.79
C ARG A 174 -2.87 16.16 -26.61
N PHE A 175 -2.00 17.15 -26.46
CA PHE A 175 -2.06 18.11 -25.38
C PHE A 175 -3.12 19.18 -25.63
N SER A 176 -3.88 19.53 -24.57
CA SER A 176 -4.76 20.68 -24.54
C SER A 176 -4.57 21.46 -23.24
N TRP A 177 -4.52 22.77 -23.37
CA TRP A 177 -4.44 23.72 -22.25
C TRP A 177 -5.57 24.72 -22.39
N GLU A 178 -6.43 24.78 -21.40
CA GLU A 178 -7.66 25.55 -21.41
C GLU A 178 -7.68 26.57 -20.28
N VAL A 179 -7.94 27.83 -20.63
CA VAL A 179 -8.06 28.92 -19.65
C VAL A 179 -9.51 29.38 -19.59
N TYR A 180 -10.05 29.40 -18.39
CA TYR A 180 -11.43 29.78 -18.09
C TYR A 180 -11.48 31.09 -17.29
N ASP A 181 -12.55 31.83 -17.49
CA ASP A 181 -12.99 32.95 -16.65
C ASP A 181 -14.32 32.55 -16.03
N GLY A 182 -14.28 32.06 -14.79
CA GLY A 182 -15.40 31.40 -14.14
C GLY A 182 -15.79 30.12 -14.91
N LYS A 183 -16.92 30.14 -15.60
CA LYS A 183 -17.42 28.99 -16.40
C LYS A 183 -17.22 29.17 -17.91
N ILE A 184 -16.67 30.31 -18.34
CA ILE A 184 -16.54 30.66 -19.75
C ILE A 184 -15.11 30.36 -20.20
N LEU A 185 -14.96 29.55 -21.27
CA LEU A 185 -13.69 29.29 -21.91
C LEU A 185 -13.22 30.55 -22.64
N LYS A 186 -12.01 31.04 -22.30
CA LYS A 186 -11.38 32.22 -22.91
C LYS A 186 -10.31 31.85 -23.93
N GLU A 187 -9.53 30.84 -23.61
CA GLU A 187 -8.42 30.40 -24.43
C GLU A 187 -8.31 28.88 -24.44
N LYS A 188 -8.04 28.30 -25.61
CA LYS A 188 -7.77 26.88 -25.76
C LYS A 188 -6.57 26.70 -26.68
N LEU A 189 -5.46 26.22 -26.11
CA LEU A 189 -4.31 25.73 -26.85
C LEU A 189 -4.47 24.23 -27.05
N MET A 190 -4.25 23.73 -28.24
CA MET A 190 -4.15 22.30 -28.57
C MET A 190 -2.89 22.04 -29.37
N SER A 191 -2.27 20.87 -29.14
CA SER A 191 -1.10 20.46 -29.92
C SER A 191 -1.03 18.93 -30.04
N ASP A 192 -0.28 18.48 -31.04
CA ASP A 192 -0.04 17.04 -31.25
C ASP A 192 0.75 16.44 -30.10
N ASN A 193 1.80 17.15 -29.65
CA ASN A 193 2.60 16.75 -28.49
C ASN A 193 3.28 17.93 -27.82
N ILE A 194 3.62 17.72 -26.55
CA ILE A 194 4.51 18.58 -25.78
C ILE A 194 5.68 17.75 -25.25
N ARG A 195 6.88 18.32 -25.27
CA ARG A 195 8.09 17.68 -24.75
C ARG A 195 8.82 18.60 -23.79
N TRP A 196 9.23 18.04 -22.66
CA TRP A 196 10.05 18.78 -21.70
C TRP A 196 11.50 18.85 -22.16
N ASP A 197 12.06 20.05 -22.19
CA ASP A 197 13.48 20.28 -22.35
C ASP A 197 14.12 20.50 -20.97
N SER A 198 14.89 19.52 -20.53
CA SER A 198 15.55 19.57 -19.21
C SER A 198 16.68 20.62 -19.15
N THR A 199 17.25 21.02 -20.29
CA THR A 199 18.32 22.02 -20.35
C THR A 199 17.78 23.43 -20.21
N LEU A 200 16.63 23.70 -20.85
CA LEU A 200 15.96 25.01 -20.82
C LEU A 200 14.95 25.13 -19.66
N GLY A 201 14.54 24.02 -19.04
CA GLY A 201 13.47 24.02 -18.03
C GLY A 201 12.12 24.48 -18.59
N LYS A 202 11.83 24.17 -19.86
CA LYS A 202 10.63 24.61 -20.59
C LYS A 202 9.97 23.46 -21.35
N TRP A 203 8.70 23.66 -21.66
CA TRP A 203 7.95 22.78 -22.54
C TRP A 203 8.07 23.25 -23.99
N HIS A 204 8.49 22.36 -24.88
CA HIS A 204 8.41 22.54 -26.31
C HIS A 204 7.09 21.99 -26.82
N ILE A 205 6.25 22.84 -27.40
CA ILE A 205 4.92 22.50 -27.93
C ILE A 205 5.03 22.39 -29.44
N SER A 206 4.66 21.25 -30.02
CA SER A 206 4.76 20.99 -31.47
C SER A 206 3.40 21.06 -32.15
N ASN A 207 3.35 21.63 -33.37
CA ASN A 207 2.13 21.70 -34.17
C ASN A 207 0.91 22.17 -33.34
N TYR A 208 0.90 23.43 -32.99
CA TYR A 208 -0.12 23.96 -32.11
C TYR A 208 -1.08 24.90 -32.82
N TYR A 209 -2.28 25.02 -32.26
CA TYR A 209 -3.17 26.12 -32.47
C TYR A 209 -3.74 26.65 -31.16
N ILE A 210 -3.86 27.97 -31.06
CA ILE A 210 -4.46 28.65 -29.91
C ILE A 210 -5.69 29.36 -30.41
N ARG A 211 -6.83 29.04 -29.80
CA ARG A 211 -8.12 29.68 -30.06
C ARG A 211 -8.43 30.63 -28.91
N TYR A 212 -8.55 31.91 -29.24
CA TYR A 212 -9.03 32.94 -28.31
C TYR A 212 -10.49 33.20 -28.58
N ILE A 213 -11.31 33.08 -27.52
CA ILE A 213 -12.77 33.23 -27.59
C ILE A 213 -13.12 34.58 -26.99
N THR A 214 -13.62 35.48 -27.82
CA THR A 214 -14.01 36.84 -27.43
C THR A 214 -15.47 37.10 -27.79
N GLN A 215 -16.09 38.12 -27.15
CA GLN A 215 -17.48 38.50 -27.44
C GLN A 215 -17.70 38.92 -28.92
N ASN A 216 -16.65 39.38 -29.59
CA ASN A 216 -16.72 39.87 -30.98
C ASN A 216 -16.34 38.80 -32.00
N GLY A 217 -16.16 37.56 -31.59
CA GLY A 217 -15.75 36.46 -32.47
C GLY A 217 -14.48 35.77 -31.98
N ASP A 218 -14.16 34.64 -32.62
CA ASP A 218 -13.00 33.82 -32.28
C ASP A 218 -11.82 34.15 -33.19
N SER A 219 -10.63 34.18 -32.65
CA SER A 219 -9.37 34.26 -33.39
C SER A 219 -8.53 32.99 -33.16
N VAL A 220 -7.84 32.54 -34.19
CA VAL A 220 -7.00 31.35 -34.15
C VAL A 220 -5.60 31.70 -34.57
N VAL A 221 -4.61 31.32 -33.77
CA VAL A 221 -3.16 31.42 -34.06
C VAL A 221 -2.63 30.00 -34.17
N THR A 222 -1.86 29.73 -35.22
CA THR A 222 -1.24 28.41 -35.47
C THR A 222 0.27 28.53 -35.57
N GLY A 223 1.00 27.49 -35.18
CA GLY A 223 2.45 27.43 -35.31
C GLY A 223 3.00 26.01 -35.30
N LYS A 224 4.23 25.85 -35.78
CA LYS A 224 4.92 24.56 -35.88
C LYS A 224 5.65 24.18 -34.58
N GLY A 225 6.08 25.16 -33.78
CA GLY A 225 6.80 24.95 -32.53
C GLY A 225 6.82 26.21 -31.67
N MET A 226 6.74 26.03 -30.35
CA MET A 226 6.81 27.11 -29.38
C MET A 226 7.40 26.58 -28.08
N ASP A 227 8.36 27.31 -27.50
CA ASP A 227 8.88 27.04 -26.17
C ASP A 227 8.16 27.93 -25.17
N THR A 228 7.57 27.29 -24.13
CA THR A 228 6.80 27.99 -23.13
C THR A 228 7.02 27.42 -21.73
N THR A 229 6.80 28.26 -20.72
CA THR A 229 6.80 27.83 -19.33
C THR A 229 5.35 27.63 -18.91
N LEU A 230 4.98 26.39 -18.56
CA LEU A 230 3.66 26.05 -18.01
C LEU A 230 3.80 25.78 -16.52
N ALA A 231 2.73 25.98 -15.76
CA ALA A 231 2.68 25.69 -14.33
C ALA A 231 2.58 24.17 -14.02
N ILE A 232 3.25 23.35 -14.85
CA ILE A 232 3.37 21.89 -14.75
C ILE A 232 4.81 21.49 -15.06
N ILE A 233 5.27 20.44 -14.40
CA ILE A 233 6.59 19.84 -14.61
C ILE A 233 6.46 18.33 -14.85
N PRO A 234 7.47 17.66 -15.43
CA PRO A 234 7.44 16.20 -15.64
C PRO A 234 7.12 15.38 -14.40
N LYS A 235 7.58 15.83 -13.23
CA LYS A 235 7.32 15.18 -11.95
C LYS A 235 5.82 15.07 -11.62
N ASP A 236 5.01 16.00 -12.09
CA ASP A 236 3.56 15.99 -11.87
C ASP A 236 2.87 14.80 -12.57
N PHE A 237 3.46 14.25 -13.64
CA PHE A 237 2.93 13.14 -14.42
C PHE A 237 3.57 11.80 -14.08
N ASN A 238 4.64 11.81 -13.30
CA ASN A 238 5.40 10.62 -12.89
C ASN A 238 4.99 10.11 -11.51
N SER A 239 3.90 10.58 -10.92
CA SER A 239 3.44 10.12 -9.62
C SER A 239 3.05 8.63 -9.69
N ARG A 240 3.98 7.77 -9.31
CA ARG A 240 3.73 6.35 -9.07
C ARG A 240 2.88 6.22 -7.80
N ILE A 241 1.96 5.27 -7.78
CA ILE A 241 1.28 4.89 -6.53
C ILE A 241 2.32 4.50 -5.46
N GLU A 242 3.43 3.89 -5.86
CA GLU A 242 4.58 3.56 -5.01
C GLU A 242 5.25 4.79 -4.37
N GLN A 243 5.21 5.97 -5.01
CA GLN A 243 5.72 7.22 -4.41
C GLN A 243 4.86 7.71 -3.24
N ILE A 244 3.61 7.29 -3.16
CA ILE A 244 2.74 7.63 -2.02
C ILE A 244 3.17 6.85 -0.78
N GLU A 245 3.72 5.66 -0.98
CA GLU A 245 4.29 4.86 0.10
C GLU A 245 5.56 5.50 0.69
N THR A 246 6.20 6.44 -0.04
CA THR A 246 7.38 7.19 0.47
C THR A 246 7.01 8.39 1.32
N LEU A 247 5.75 8.82 1.30
CA LEU A 247 5.29 9.98 2.07
C LEU A 247 4.99 9.59 3.52
N SER A 248 5.42 10.41 4.45
CA SER A 248 4.97 10.34 5.85
C SER A 248 3.45 10.49 5.95
N SER A 249 2.87 10.20 7.09
CA SER A 249 1.41 10.31 7.23
C SER A 249 0.90 11.75 7.12
N GLU A 250 1.70 12.74 7.56
CA GLU A 250 1.38 14.16 7.45
C GLU A 250 1.51 14.62 5.98
N GLU A 251 2.65 14.34 5.35
CA GLU A 251 2.87 14.66 3.93
C GLU A 251 1.82 14.00 3.02
N LEU A 252 1.43 12.76 3.33
CA LEU A 252 0.38 12.06 2.58
C LEU A 252 -0.97 12.77 2.71
N HIS A 253 -1.29 13.31 3.89
CA HIS A 253 -2.54 14.04 4.11
C HIS A 253 -2.57 15.34 3.29
N GLU A 254 -1.51 16.15 3.38
CA GLU A 254 -1.36 17.37 2.60
C GLU A 254 -1.38 17.09 1.09
N TYR A 255 -0.68 16.04 0.67
CA TYR A 255 -0.66 15.61 -0.73
C TYR A 255 -2.07 15.21 -1.23
N ILE A 256 -2.84 14.47 -0.42
CA ILE A 256 -4.22 14.09 -0.76
C ILE A 256 -5.08 15.33 -0.94
N GLU A 257 -5.02 16.33 -0.04
CA GLU A 257 -5.79 17.56 -0.15
C GLU A 257 -5.43 18.35 -1.41
N GLU A 258 -4.15 18.43 -1.73
CA GLU A 258 -3.69 19.10 -2.94
C GLU A 258 -4.17 18.39 -4.21
N GLN A 259 -4.02 17.05 -4.27
CA GLN A 259 -4.44 16.27 -5.42
C GLN A 259 -5.97 16.24 -5.58
N GLU A 260 -6.72 16.32 -4.49
CA GLU A 260 -8.19 16.45 -4.53
C GLU A 260 -8.61 17.79 -5.13
N ARG A 261 -7.96 18.88 -4.73
CA ARG A 261 -8.17 20.21 -5.35
C ARG A 261 -7.82 20.23 -6.83
N ARG A 262 -6.78 19.48 -7.23
CA ARG A 262 -6.35 19.36 -8.64
C ARG A 262 -7.21 18.39 -9.47
N GLY A 263 -8.18 17.68 -8.86
CA GLY A 263 -9.04 16.70 -9.55
C GLY A 263 -8.30 15.47 -10.07
N ASN A 264 -7.30 14.98 -9.32
CA ASN A 264 -6.52 13.81 -9.73
C ASN A 264 -7.39 12.55 -9.73
N GLU A 265 -7.36 11.78 -10.83
CA GLU A 265 -8.13 10.54 -10.98
C GLU A 265 -7.75 9.46 -9.96
N ASN A 266 -6.50 9.45 -9.48
CA ASN A 266 -5.98 8.46 -8.54
C ASN A 266 -6.25 8.80 -7.06
N ILE A 267 -7.04 9.82 -6.77
CA ILE A 267 -7.31 10.27 -5.39
C ILE A 267 -7.86 9.16 -4.51
N ALA A 268 -8.66 8.25 -5.07
CA ALA A 268 -9.22 7.12 -4.35
C ALA A 268 -8.12 6.16 -3.87
N ALA A 269 -7.10 5.89 -4.70
CA ALA A 269 -5.97 5.05 -4.32
C ALA A 269 -5.15 5.68 -3.18
N PHE A 270 -4.95 7.01 -3.22
CA PHE A 270 -4.23 7.74 -2.18
C PHE A 270 -4.96 7.71 -0.83
N LYS A 271 -6.28 7.93 -0.86
CA LYS A 271 -7.13 7.82 0.33
C LYS A 271 -7.16 6.39 0.90
N VAL A 272 -7.21 5.37 0.03
CA VAL A 272 -7.12 3.96 0.47
C VAL A 272 -5.82 3.71 1.22
N GLU A 273 -4.68 4.18 0.71
CA GLU A 273 -3.38 4.00 1.36
C GLU A 273 -3.35 4.67 2.74
N SER A 274 -3.84 5.91 2.84
CA SER A 274 -3.94 6.61 4.12
C SER A 274 -4.80 5.85 5.13
N TYR A 275 -5.96 5.35 4.72
CA TYR A 275 -6.87 4.61 5.61
C TYR A 275 -6.32 3.22 6.01
N LYS A 276 -5.56 2.56 5.13
CA LYS A 276 -4.89 1.30 5.45
C LYS A 276 -3.93 1.43 6.63
N ARG A 277 -3.15 2.52 6.71
CA ARG A 277 -2.21 2.76 7.81
C ARG A 277 -2.89 2.72 9.18
N ILE A 278 -4.16 3.14 9.24
CA ILE A 278 -4.96 3.12 10.47
C ILE A 278 -5.68 1.78 10.66
N ALA A 279 -6.25 1.23 9.60
CA ALA A 279 -7.08 0.02 9.68
C ALA A 279 -6.27 -1.27 9.90
N PHE A 280 -5.05 -1.34 9.42
CA PHE A 280 -4.18 -2.52 9.51
C PHE A 280 -3.86 -2.93 10.95
N PRO A 281 -3.48 -2.04 11.89
CA PRO A 281 -3.31 -2.40 13.29
C PRO A 281 -4.50 -3.13 13.89
N PHE A 282 -5.74 -2.80 13.51
CA PHE A 282 -6.94 -3.48 14.02
C PHE A 282 -7.07 -4.92 13.51
N ALA A 283 -6.58 -5.21 12.32
CA ALA A 283 -6.56 -6.57 11.79
C ALA A 283 -5.74 -7.53 12.68
N CYS A 284 -4.69 -7.04 13.34
CA CYS A 284 -3.89 -7.85 14.27
C CYS A 284 -4.75 -8.46 15.39
N PHE A 285 -5.67 -7.69 15.96
CA PHE A 285 -6.59 -8.16 16.99
C PHE A 285 -7.64 -9.14 16.44
N ILE A 286 -8.20 -8.81 15.27
CA ILE A 286 -9.24 -9.60 14.63
C ILE A 286 -8.71 -11.00 14.28
N LEU A 287 -7.56 -11.05 13.61
CA LEU A 287 -6.93 -12.29 13.20
C LEU A 287 -6.46 -13.12 14.39
N THR A 288 -5.96 -12.47 15.43
CA THR A 288 -5.62 -13.14 16.70
C THR A 288 -6.86 -13.78 17.34
N LEU A 289 -7.99 -13.07 17.42
CA LEU A 289 -9.24 -13.60 17.96
C LEU A 289 -9.72 -14.84 17.19
N ILE A 290 -9.73 -14.75 15.85
CA ILE A 290 -10.09 -15.86 14.97
C ILE A 290 -9.16 -17.06 15.21
N GLY A 291 -7.85 -16.80 15.16
CA GLY A 291 -6.82 -17.84 15.29
C GLY A 291 -6.91 -18.61 16.61
N VAL A 292 -7.04 -17.90 17.75
CA VAL A 292 -7.20 -18.53 19.07
C VAL A 292 -8.50 -19.29 19.13
N SER A 293 -9.63 -18.69 18.72
CA SER A 293 -10.93 -19.31 18.80
C SER A 293 -11.06 -20.58 17.97
N LEU A 294 -10.46 -20.56 16.76
CA LEU A 294 -10.42 -21.73 15.86
C LEU A 294 -9.56 -22.86 16.43
N SER A 295 -8.40 -22.52 16.99
CA SER A 295 -7.34 -23.49 17.33
C SER A 295 -7.39 -23.98 18.76
N SER A 296 -8.27 -23.42 19.59
CA SER A 296 -8.41 -23.78 21.02
C SER A 296 -9.01 -25.17 21.27
N LYS A 297 -9.66 -25.75 20.24
CA LYS A 297 -10.23 -27.11 20.32
C LYS A 297 -9.25 -28.13 19.74
N LYS A 298 -9.15 -29.27 20.44
CA LYS A 298 -8.44 -30.45 19.92
C LYS A 298 -9.28 -31.07 18.81
N VAL A 299 -8.72 -31.14 17.58
CA VAL A 299 -9.36 -31.74 16.42
C VAL A 299 -8.67 -33.06 16.03
N ARG A 300 -9.47 -34.04 15.54
CA ARG A 300 -8.97 -35.37 15.15
C ARG A 300 -7.92 -35.34 14.05
N GLY A 301 -7.93 -34.31 13.20
CA GLY A 301 -6.94 -34.10 12.10
C GLY A 301 -5.64 -33.41 12.54
N GLY A 302 -5.45 -33.15 13.83
CA GLY A 302 -4.23 -32.52 14.38
C GLY A 302 -4.03 -31.07 13.98
N ILE A 303 -2.81 -30.59 14.15
CA ILE A 303 -2.41 -29.19 13.89
C ILE A 303 -2.61 -28.80 12.41
N GLY A 304 -2.42 -29.76 11.49
CA GLY A 304 -2.47 -29.52 10.05
C GLY A 304 -3.83 -29.01 9.57
N VAL A 305 -4.93 -29.52 10.09
CA VAL A 305 -6.30 -29.08 9.72
C VAL A 305 -6.53 -27.64 10.15
N ASN A 306 -6.20 -27.30 11.40
CA ASN A 306 -6.33 -25.93 11.88
C ASN A 306 -5.45 -24.95 11.07
N LEU A 307 -4.24 -25.38 10.71
CA LEU A 307 -3.31 -24.59 9.92
C LEU A 307 -3.84 -24.39 8.49
N GLY A 308 -4.39 -25.42 7.86
CA GLY A 308 -5.00 -25.33 6.54
C GLY A 308 -6.20 -24.37 6.51
N VAL A 309 -7.13 -24.49 7.48
CA VAL A 309 -8.27 -23.58 7.61
C VAL A 309 -7.77 -22.15 7.90
N GLY A 310 -6.75 -22.01 8.73
CA GLY A 310 -6.16 -20.72 9.02
C GLY A 310 -5.54 -20.06 7.81
N LEU A 311 -4.73 -20.79 7.05
CA LEU A 311 -4.17 -20.28 5.80
C LEU A 311 -5.26 -19.84 4.83
N ALA A 312 -6.31 -20.65 4.65
CA ALA A 312 -7.44 -20.30 3.80
C ALA A 312 -8.12 -19.00 4.24
N LEU A 313 -8.33 -18.82 5.56
CA LEU A 313 -8.91 -17.59 6.12
C LEU A 313 -7.96 -16.38 5.95
N SER A 314 -6.65 -16.56 6.13
CA SER A 314 -5.68 -15.47 5.91
C SER A 314 -5.65 -15.02 4.47
N PHE A 315 -5.55 -15.96 3.53
CA PHE A 315 -5.57 -15.64 2.11
C PHE A 315 -6.89 -15.02 1.69
N SER A 316 -8.02 -15.52 2.20
CA SER A 316 -9.31 -14.90 1.90
C SER A 316 -9.40 -13.47 2.46
N TYR A 317 -8.85 -13.18 3.65
CA TYR A 317 -8.77 -11.82 4.19
C TYR A 317 -7.97 -10.89 3.26
N ILE A 318 -6.78 -11.33 2.81
CA ILE A 318 -5.95 -10.56 1.89
C ILE A 318 -6.66 -10.35 0.56
N LEU A 319 -7.31 -11.39 0.01
CA LEU A 319 -8.09 -11.28 -1.22
C LEU A 319 -9.27 -10.31 -1.08
N PHE A 320 -10.04 -10.39 0.00
CA PHE A 320 -11.14 -9.44 0.25
C PHE A 320 -10.62 -8.01 0.36
N MET A 321 -9.53 -7.79 1.09
CA MET A 321 -8.91 -6.47 1.19
C MET A 321 -8.50 -5.94 -0.20
N GLN A 322 -7.92 -6.79 -1.04
CA GLN A 322 -7.52 -6.41 -2.40
C GLN A 322 -8.74 -6.11 -3.30
N VAL A 323 -9.77 -6.95 -3.27
CA VAL A 323 -10.99 -6.77 -4.05
C VAL A 323 -11.71 -5.46 -3.67
N PHE A 324 -11.89 -5.21 -2.38
CA PHE A 324 -12.53 -3.97 -1.92
C PHE A 324 -11.68 -2.73 -2.23
N THR A 325 -10.35 -2.83 -2.17
CA THR A 325 -9.43 -1.78 -2.64
C THR A 325 -9.67 -1.45 -4.12
N GLN A 326 -9.83 -2.47 -4.98
CA GLN A 326 -10.13 -2.24 -6.40
C GLN A 326 -11.49 -1.59 -6.62
N PHE A 327 -12.51 -1.91 -5.83
CA PHE A 327 -13.80 -1.22 -5.89
C PHE A 327 -13.69 0.26 -5.51
N ALA A 328 -12.84 0.62 -4.56
CA ALA A 328 -12.58 2.01 -4.23
C ALA A 328 -11.84 2.75 -5.35
N ILE A 329 -10.80 2.14 -5.91
CA ILE A 329 -10.01 2.72 -7.02
C ILE A 329 -10.91 2.90 -8.26
N GLY A 330 -11.80 1.95 -8.55
CA GLY A 330 -12.78 2.03 -9.62
C GLY A 330 -13.95 2.98 -9.34
N SER A 331 -13.88 3.79 -8.29
CA SER A 331 -14.91 4.78 -7.90
C SER A 331 -16.31 4.19 -7.64
N THR A 332 -16.38 2.87 -7.40
CA THR A 332 -17.66 2.18 -7.13
C THR A 332 -18.03 2.28 -5.64
N MET A 333 -17.03 2.52 -4.77
CA MET A 333 -17.20 2.54 -3.31
C MET A 333 -16.33 3.61 -2.67
N PRO A 334 -16.80 4.29 -1.59
CA PRO A 334 -15.97 5.20 -0.82
C PRO A 334 -14.73 4.50 -0.25
N PRO A 335 -13.51 5.09 -0.35
CA PRO A 335 -12.25 4.49 0.10
C PRO A 335 -12.27 4.04 1.57
N LEU A 336 -12.90 4.82 2.46
CA LEU A 336 -13.04 4.47 3.86
C LEU A 336 -13.77 3.13 4.06
N LEU A 337 -14.91 2.96 3.38
CA LEU A 337 -15.69 1.72 3.48
C LEU A 337 -14.94 0.53 2.91
N ALA A 338 -14.25 0.71 1.80
CA ALA A 338 -13.47 -0.34 1.16
C ALA A 338 -12.40 -0.94 2.08
N VAL A 339 -11.77 -0.12 2.91
CA VAL A 339 -10.73 -0.57 3.85
C VAL A 339 -11.32 -1.20 5.11
N TRP A 340 -12.47 -0.70 5.60
CA TRP A 340 -13.04 -1.17 6.85
C TRP A 340 -13.99 -2.37 6.71
N ILE A 341 -14.67 -2.55 5.58
CA ILE A 341 -15.60 -3.68 5.37
C ILE A 341 -14.92 -5.04 5.60
N PRO A 342 -13.74 -5.36 5.04
CA PRO A 342 -13.06 -6.62 5.33
C PRO A 342 -12.80 -6.80 6.83
N ASN A 343 -12.33 -5.76 7.53
CA ASN A 343 -12.10 -5.82 8.96
C ASN A 343 -13.38 -6.13 9.74
N ILE A 344 -14.49 -5.47 9.42
CA ILE A 344 -15.80 -5.69 10.07
C ILE A 344 -16.30 -7.12 9.80
N MET A 345 -16.21 -7.59 8.54
CA MET A 345 -16.62 -8.95 8.18
C MET A 345 -15.84 -10.00 8.98
N TYR A 346 -14.51 -9.85 9.06
CA TYR A 346 -13.67 -10.78 9.79
C TYR A 346 -13.83 -10.64 11.31
N ALA A 347 -14.12 -9.46 11.83
CA ALA A 347 -14.47 -9.26 13.23
C ALA A 347 -15.74 -10.05 13.60
N ILE A 348 -16.76 -10.02 12.73
CA ILE A 348 -18.00 -10.81 12.93
C ILE A 348 -17.68 -12.31 12.94
N ILE A 349 -16.88 -12.80 12.00
CA ILE A 349 -16.40 -14.19 11.96
C ILE A 349 -15.67 -14.53 13.27
N GLY A 350 -14.77 -13.65 13.73
CA GLY A 350 -14.04 -13.84 14.98
C GLY A 350 -14.96 -13.94 16.21
N ILE A 351 -15.96 -13.08 16.30
CA ILE A 351 -16.95 -13.09 17.37
C ILE A 351 -17.78 -14.39 17.34
N VAL A 352 -18.23 -14.82 16.18
CA VAL A 352 -18.98 -16.10 16.04
C VAL A 352 -18.12 -17.29 16.48
N LEU A 353 -16.85 -17.33 16.07
CA LEU A 353 -15.92 -18.39 16.47
C LEU A 353 -15.62 -18.34 17.96
N TYR A 354 -15.50 -17.16 18.55
CA TYR A 354 -15.33 -16.98 19.98
C TYR A 354 -16.48 -17.59 20.80
N PHE A 355 -17.74 -17.38 20.37
CA PHE A 355 -18.88 -18.00 21.04
C PHE A 355 -18.94 -19.52 20.90
N LYS A 356 -18.32 -20.07 19.87
CA LYS A 356 -18.20 -21.53 19.62
C LYS A 356 -16.95 -22.16 20.27
N ALA A 357 -16.03 -21.34 20.81
CA ALA A 357 -14.84 -21.83 21.50
C ALA A 357 -15.18 -22.58 22.79
N PRO A 358 -14.29 -23.46 23.30
CA PRO A 358 -14.49 -24.13 24.58
C PRO A 358 -14.52 -23.11 25.71
N LYS A 359 -15.46 -23.26 26.61
CA LYS A 359 -15.64 -22.37 27.78
C LYS A 359 -15.31 -23.10 29.05
#